data_4718d14c27c2c2dc6699d4db1fa0f6c9
#
_entry.id   4718d14c27c2c2dc6699d4db1fa0f6c9
#
_cell.length_a   1.000
_cell.length_b   1.000
_cell.length_c   1.000
_cell.angle_alpha   90.00
_cell.angle_beta   90.00
_cell.angle_gamma   90.00
#
_symmetry.space_group_name_H-M   'P 1'
#
loop_
_entity.id
_entity.type
_entity.pdbx_description
1 polymer ?
#
loop_
_entity_poly.entity_id
_entity_poly.type
_entity_poly.pdbx_seq_one_letter_code
_entity_poly.pdbx_strand_id
1 'polypeptide(L)'
;MICCLDLEGVLMPEVWIHVAKRTGVKELEITTRDEPDYDKLMKYRIGILKKEKIRLRDIQKVIREMTPIPGAKGFLKKLKNHYQVIILSDTFYEFAGPMMKKLDQPTLFCNWLKTDSDGFISGYVLRQRNGKERAVRGLKSLGFRVIAAGDSYNDVTMLKAADRGVFFRPPSRIT
;
A
#
# COMPACT_ATOMS: atom_id res chain seq x y z
N MET A 1 17.46 -14.56 -4.12
CA MET A 1 16.13 -14.32 -4.69
C MET A 1 15.40 -13.35 -3.80
N ILE A 2 14.67 -12.38 -4.36
CA ILE A 2 13.90 -11.37 -3.63
C ILE A 2 12.41 -11.65 -3.84
N CYS A 3 11.60 -11.51 -2.79
CA CYS A 3 10.16 -11.57 -2.85
C CYS A 3 9.59 -10.16 -2.62
N CYS A 4 8.91 -9.61 -3.61
CA CYS A 4 8.24 -8.31 -3.55
C CYS A 4 6.75 -8.53 -3.31
N LEU A 5 6.20 -7.93 -2.25
CA LEU A 5 4.80 -8.07 -1.88
C LEU A 5 4.12 -6.70 -1.87
N ASP A 6 2.88 -6.63 -2.32
CA ASP A 6 2.02 -5.50 -1.95
C ASP A 6 1.68 -5.57 -0.45
N LEU A 7 1.27 -4.45 0.10
CA LEU A 7 0.91 -4.32 1.52
C LEU A 7 -0.59 -4.48 1.74
N GLU A 8 -1.37 -3.56 1.16
CA GLU A 8 -2.83 -3.50 1.35
C GLU A 8 -3.49 -4.56 0.47
N GLY A 9 -4.46 -5.30 1.01
CA GLY A 9 -5.06 -6.45 0.33
C GLY A 9 -4.27 -7.77 0.44
N VAL A 10 -2.96 -7.71 0.67
CA VAL A 10 -2.09 -8.89 0.80
C VAL A 10 -1.70 -9.18 2.26
N LEU A 11 -1.21 -8.19 2.97
CA LEU A 11 -0.72 -8.32 4.35
C LEU A 11 -1.56 -7.54 5.35
N MET A 12 -2.10 -6.41 4.92
CA MET A 12 -2.93 -5.50 5.71
C MET A 12 -4.23 -5.21 4.96
N PRO A 13 -5.32 -4.94 5.69
CA PRO A 13 -6.55 -4.43 5.05
C PRO A 13 -6.33 -3.05 4.43
N GLU A 14 -7.21 -2.66 3.50
CA GLU A 14 -7.24 -1.35 2.85
C GLU A 14 -7.43 -0.21 3.87
N VAL A 15 -6.48 0.72 3.92
CA VAL A 15 -6.49 1.83 4.90
C VAL A 15 -7.69 2.74 4.69
N TRP A 16 -7.96 3.17 3.45
CA TRP A 16 -9.00 4.13 3.17
C TRP A 16 -10.40 3.61 3.49
N ILE A 17 -10.65 2.33 3.26
CA ILE A 17 -11.91 1.66 3.63
C ILE A 17 -12.07 1.64 5.16
N HIS A 18 -10.99 1.38 5.90
CA HIS A 18 -11.02 1.41 7.36
C HIS A 18 -11.24 2.83 7.91
N VAL A 19 -10.57 3.83 7.32
CA VAL A 19 -10.77 5.23 7.69
C VAL A 19 -12.21 5.66 7.43
N ALA A 20 -12.78 5.34 6.26
CA ALA A 20 -14.17 5.64 5.93
C ALA A 20 -15.15 5.07 6.96
N LYS A 21 -15.02 3.78 7.27
CA LYS A 21 -15.87 3.09 8.25
C LYS A 21 -15.74 3.69 9.65
N ARG A 22 -14.56 4.07 10.06
CA ARG A 22 -14.28 4.56 11.40
C ARG A 22 -14.71 6.01 11.62
N THR A 23 -14.63 6.81 10.55
CA THR A 23 -15.04 8.23 10.56
C THR A 23 -16.49 8.44 10.15
N GLY A 24 -17.13 7.45 9.55
CA GLY A 24 -18.47 7.56 8.97
C GLY A 24 -18.51 8.29 7.62
N VAL A 25 -17.34 8.65 7.05
CA VAL A 25 -17.22 9.40 5.80
C VAL A 25 -17.12 8.41 4.63
N LYS A 26 -18.27 8.02 4.07
CA LYS A 26 -18.38 7.02 2.99
C LYS A 26 -17.63 7.40 1.72
N GLU A 27 -17.51 8.67 1.42
CA GLU A 27 -16.81 9.20 0.25
C GLU A 27 -15.33 8.79 0.21
N LEU A 28 -14.74 8.41 1.35
CA LEU A 28 -13.36 7.89 1.41
C LEU A 28 -13.24 6.42 0.98
N GLU A 29 -14.34 5.69 0.80
CA GLU A 29 -14.31 4.29 0.31
C GLU A 29 -13.93 4.16 -1.16
N ILE A 30 -13.96 5.26 -1.93
CA ILE A 30 -13.53 5.28 -3.33
C ILE A 30 -12.09 4.78 -3.46
N THR A 31 -11.86 3.90 -4.44
CA THR A 31 -10.56 3.25 -4.68
C THR A 31 -10.06 3.51 -6.10
N THR A 32 -8.88 3.02 -6.44
CA THR A 32 -8.36 3.05 -7.83
C THR A 32 -9.19 2.21 -8.81
N ARG A 33 -10.15 1.42 -8.33
CA ARG A 33 -11.14 0.70 -9.16
C ARG A 33 -12.24 1.63 -9.65
N ASP A 34 -12.55 2.67 -8.87
CA ASP A 34 -13.61 3.64 -9.13
C ASP A 34 -13.04 4.86 -9.88
N GLU A 35 -11.84 5.34 -9.49
CA GLU A 35 -11.10 6.42 -10.14
C GLU A 35 -9.66 5.95 -10.41
N PRO A 36 -9.37 5.51 -11.65
CA PRO A 36 -8.04 5.02 -12.02
C PRO A 36 -6.95 6.09 -12.03
N ASP A 37 -7.33 7.37 -12.18
CA ASP A 37 -6.38 8.48 -12.10
C ASP A 37 -6.03 8.74 -10.63
N TYR A 38 -4.83 8.30 -10.25
CA TYR A 38 -4.35 8.41 -8.87
C TYR A 38 -4.28 9.86 -8.37
N ASP A 39 -3.91 10.81 -9.24
CA ASP A 39 -3.84 12.22 -8.86
C ASP A 39 -5.24 12.80 -8.57
N LYS A 40 -6.23 12.46 -9.39
CA LYS A 40 -7.63 12.84 -9.14
C LYS A 40 -8.15 12.22 -7.86
N LEU A 41 -7.93 10.93 -7.67
CA LEU A 41 -8.33 10.20 -6.47
C LEU A 41 -7.76 10.84 -5.21
N MET A 42 -6.46 11.15 -5.20
CA MET A 42 -5.81 11.75 -4.03
C MET A 42 -6.27 13.19 -3.78
N LYS A 43 -6.44 14.01 -4.82
CA LYS A 43 -7.02 15.35 -4.68
C LYS A 43 -8.43 15.32 -4.08
N TYR A 44 -9.24 14.39 -4.54
CA TYR A 44 -10.60 14.17 -4.02
C TYR A 44 -10.57 13.80 -2.54
N ARG A 45 -9.77 12.81 -2.14
CA ARG A 45 -9.62 12.39 -0.76
C ARG A 45 -9.12 13.51 0.16
N ILE A 46 -8.11 14.28 -0.29
CA ILE A 46 -7.58 15.43 0.46
C ILE A 46 -8.67 16.49 0.67
N GLY A 47 -9.48 16.78 -0.36
CA GLY A 47 -10.60 17.69 -0.26
C GLY A 47 -11.63 17.26 0.78
N ILE A 48 -11.99 15.96 0.80
CA ILE A 48 -12.90 15.38 1.79
C ILE A 48 -12.31 15.50 3.21
N LEU A 49 -11.05 15.09 3.40
CA LEU A 49 -10.41 15.15 4.71
C LEU A 49 -10.42 16.58 5.28
N LYS A 50 -10.17 17.58 4.43
CA LYS A 50 -10.21 18.99 4.84
C LYS A 50 -11.63 19.44 5.20
N LYS A 51 -12.64 19.08 4.38
CA LYS A 51 -14.05 19.38 4.62
C LYS A 51 -14.53 18.79 5.95
N GLU A 52 -14.20 17.53 6.20
CA GLU A 52 -14.59 16.78 7.40
C GLU A 52 -13.67 17.02 8.60
N LYS A 53 -12.68 17.93 8.47
CA LYS A 53 -11.72 18.30 9.52
C LYS A 53 -10.91 17.11 10.07
N ILE A 54 -10.66 16.10 9.23
CA ILE A 54 -9.86 14.93 9.58
C ILE A 54 -8.39 15.22 9.31
N ARG A 55 -7.58 15.16 10.36
CA ARG A 55 -6.13 15.39 10.30
C ARG A 55 -5.38 14.07 10.11
N LEU A 56 -4.11 14.16 9.72
CA LEU A 56 -3.23 12.99 9.62
C LEU A 56 -3.22 12.14 10.91
N ARG A 57 -3.15 12.78 12.08
CA ARG A 57 -3.17 12.09 13.38
C ARG A 57 -4.43 11.26 13.62
N ASP A 58 -5.57 11.70 13.09
CA ASP A 58 -6.85 10.99 13.25
C ASP A 58 -6.85 9.71 12.40
N ILE A 59 -6.34 9.79 11.17
CA ILE A 59 -6.11 8.62 10.31
C ILE A 59 -5.11 7.66 10.96
N GLN A 60 -3.99 8.17 11.47
CA GLN A 60 -2.99 7.34 12.16
C GLN A 60 -3.55 6.63 13.40
N LYS A 61 -4.52 7.25 14.10
CA LYS A 61 -5.22 6.60 15.21
C LYS A 61 -6.01 5.39 14.72
N VAL A 62 -6.75 5.51 13.63
CA VAL A 62 -7.47 4.39 13.00
C VAL A 62 -6.49 3.29 12.58
N ILE A 63 -5.39 3.64 11.92
CA ILE A 63 -4.40 2.67 11.44
C ILE A 63 -3.75 1.89 12.60
N ARG A 64 -3.53 2.52 13.75
CA ARG A 64 -3.02 1.81 14.95
C ARG A 64 -3.97 0.72 15.45
N GLU A 65 -5.26 0.84 15.21
CA GLU A 65 -6.26 -0.17 15.58
C GLU A 65 -6.33 -1.33 14.55
N MET A 66 -5.90 -1.12 13.31
CA MET A 66 -5.92 -2.15 12.26
C MET A 66 -5.01 -3.33 12.61
N THR A 67 -5.44 -4.53 12.25
CA THR A 67 -4.65 -5.76 12.42
C THR A 67 -4.27 -6.34 11.06
N PRO A 68 -3.11 -7.04 10.97
CA PRO A 68 -2.76 -7.78 9.76
C PRO A 68 -3.85 -8.77 9.36
N ILE A 69 -3.94 -9.04 8.06
CA ILE A 69 -4.81 -10.10 7.53
C ILE A 69 -4.46 -11.43 8.23
N PRO A 70 -5.45 -12.24 8.63
CA PRO A 70 -5.21 -13.52 9.28
C PRO A 70 -4.18 -14.37 8.51
N GLY A 71 -3.13 -14.81 9.21
CA GLY A 71 -2.04 -15.58 8.61
C GLY A 71 -0.89 -14.75 8.04
N ALA A 72 -1.06 -13.44 7.77
CA ALA A 72 -0.04 -12.61 7.12
C ALA A 72 1.31 -12.59 7.87
N LYS A 73 1.28 -12.46 9.19
CA LYS A 73 2.50 -12.46 10.02
C LYS A 73 3.25 -13.80 9.96
N GLY A 74 2.52 -14.90 10.08
CA GLY A 74 3.10 -16.25 9.96
C GLY A 74 3.65 -16.53 8.56
N PHE A 75 2.95 -16.07 7.52
CA PHE A 75 3.39 -16.15 6.14
C PHE A 75 4.71 -15.37 5.92
N LEU A 76 4.77 -14.11 6.37
CA LEU A 76 5.99 -13.31 6.28
C LEU A 76 7.17 -13.95 6.99
N LYS A 77 6.96 -14.48 8.19
CA LYS A 77 8.01 -15.19 8.95
C LYS A 77 8.55 -16.39 8.17
N LYS A 78 7.67 -17.21 7.59
CA LYS A 78 8.07 -18.35 6.76
C LYS A 78 8.81 -17.89 5.49
N LEU A 79 8.31 -16.85 4.84
CA LEU A 79 8.89 -16.34 3.60
C LEU A 79 10.31 -15.80 3.82
N LYS A 80 10.54 -15.06 4.93
CA LYS A 80 11.85 -14.53 5.32
C LYS A 80 12.92 -15.60 5.56
N ASN A 81 12.53 -16.84 5.84
CA ASN A 81 13.48 -17.96 5.99
C ASN A 81 14.11 -18.37 4.64
N HIS A 82 13.48 -18.03 3.51
CA HIS A 82 13.90 -18.49 2.18
C HIS A 82 14.24 -17.32 1.24
N TYR A 83 13.72 -16.12 1.50
CA TYR A 83 13.81 -14.98 0.60
C TYR A 83 14.10 -13.68 1.36
N GLN A 84 14.79 -12.75 0.70
CA GLN A 84 14.76 -11.35 1.10
C GLN A 84 13.37 -10.79 0.72
N VAL A 85 12.70 -10.15 1.66
CA VAL A 85 11.34 -9.64 1.45
C VAL A 85 11.34 -8.13 1.40
N ILE A 86 10.76 -7.56 0.37
CA ILE A 86 10.53 -6.13 0.19
C ILE A 86 9.03 -5.90 -0.02
N ILE A 87 8.46 -4.99 0.75
CA ILE A 87 7.09 -4.52 0.55
C ILE A 87 7.13 -3.35 -0.43
N LEU A 88 6.35 -3.45 -1.50
CA LEU A 88 6.16 -2.41 -2.51
C LEU A 88 4.72 -1.94 -2.45
N SER A 89 4.48 -0.70 -2.02
CA SER A 89 3.12 -0.21 -1.81
C SER A 89 2.93 1.22 -2.32
N ASP A 90 1.72 1.52 -2.79
CA ASP A 90 1.31 2.88 -3.15
C ASP A 90 0.84 3.70 -1.94
N THR A 91 0.89 3.13 -0.74
CA THR A 91 0.63 3.80 0.54
C THR A 91 1.70 4.85 0.88
N PHE A 92 1.63 5.40 2.08
CA PHE A 92 2.51 6.47 2.56
C PHE A 92 3.23 6.04 3.83
N TYR A 93 4.48 6.51 4.04
CA TYR A 93 5.25 6.19 5.25
C TYR A 93 4.51 6.62 6.52
N GLU A 94 3.78 7.75 6.47
CA GLU A 94 3.00 8.29 7.59
C GLU A 94 1.84 7.36 8.00
N PHE A 95 1.35 6.54 7.06
CA PHE A 95 0.35 5.51 7.33
C PHE A 95 0.99 4.17 7.70
N ALA A 96 2.03 3.80 6.97
CA ALA A 96 2.62 2.46 7.06
C ALA A 96 3.31 2.18 8.40
N GLY A 97 3.85 3.19 9.09
CA GLY A 97 4.65 2.98 10.31
C GLY A 97 4.03 2.05 11.35
N PRO A 98 2.77 2.27 11.80
CA PRO A 98 2.09 1.36 12.71
C PRO A 98 1.87 -0.05 12.16
N MET A 99 1.61 -0.18 10.85
CA MET A 99 1.42 -1.47 10.18
C MET A 99 2.73 -2.26 10.10
N MET A 100 3.83 -1.58 9.75
CA MET A 100 5.15 -2.20 9.69
C MET A 100 5.61 -2.76 11.03
N LYS A 101 5.34 -2.06 12.14
CA LYS A 101 5.62 -2.58 13.49
C LYS A 101 4.90 -3.91 13.76
N LYS A 102 3.67 -4.07 13.30
CA LYS A 102 2.89 -5.30 13.46
C LYS A 102 3.38 -6.45 12.56
N LEU A 103 4.13 -6.14 11.50
CA LEU A 103 4.69 -7.09 10.53
C LEU A 103 6.19 -7.36 10.74
N ASP A 104 6.74 -7.01 11.92
CA ASP A 104 8.16 -7.17 12.26
C ASP A 104 9.10 -6.39 11.30
N GLN A 105 8.68 -5.19 10.94
CA GLN A 105 9.42 -4.16 10.18
C GLN A 105 10.13 -4.69 8.92
N PRO A 106 9.43 -5.27 7.94
CA PRO A 106 10.03 -5.62 6.66
C PRO A 106 10.47 -4.34 5.92
N THR A 107 11.41 -4.48 4.99
CA THR A 107 11.79 -3.38 4.09
C THR A 107 10.57 -2.89 3.32
N LEU A 108 10.34 -1.59 3.33
CA LEU A 108 9.18 -0.96 2.68
C LEU A 108 9.63 0.12 1.69
N PHE A 109 9.10 0.06 0.47
CA PHE A 109 9.15 1.15 -0.50
C PHE A 109 7.75 1.68 -0.74
N CYS A 110 7.49 2.92 -0.31
CA CYS A 110 6.21 3.60 -0.52
C CYS A 110 6.43 5.10 -0.75
N ASN A 111 5.38 5.90 -0.61
CA ASN A 111 5.34 7.32 -0.90
C ASN A 111 5.36 8.15 0.40
N TRP A 112 5.23 9.47 0.29
CA TRP A 112 5.17 10.40 1.42
C TRP A 112 3.95 11.29 1.32
N LEU A 113 3.39 11.68 2.47
CA LEU A 113 2.40 12.73 2.58
C LEU A 113 3.06 14.08 2.87
N LYS A 114 2.39 15.15 2.45
CA LYS A 114 2.66 16.51 2.90
C LYS A 114 1.56 16.94 3.84
N THR A 115 1.91 17.62 4.92
CA THR A 115 0.95 18.21 5.85
C THR A 115 1.16 19.73 5.94
N ASP A 116 0.09 20.46 6.24
CA ASP A 116 0.17 21.86 6.62
C ASP A 116 0.49 22.02 8.11
N SER A 117 0.60 23.27 8.56
CA SER A 117 0.88 23.64 9.97
C SER A 117 -0.16 23.13 10.96
N ASP A 118 -1.40 22.93 10.51
CA ASP A 118 -2.51 22.46 11.34
C ASP A 118 -2.61 20.92 11.37
N GLY A 119 -1.75 20.24 10.60
CA GLY A 119 -1.69 18.77 10.53
C GLY A 119 -2.71 18.15 9.57
N PHE A 120 -3.31 18.93 8.67
CA PHE A 120 -4.10 18.40 7.57
C PHE A 120 -3.19 17.92 6.44
N ILE A 121 -3.61 16.85 5.76
CA ILE A 121 -2.91 16.39 4.56
C ILE A 121 -3.15 17.42 3.46
N SER A 122 -2.07 18.05 2.99
CA SER A 122 -2.07 19.10 1.96
C SER A 122 -1.60 18.59 0.58
N GLY A 123 -1.04 17.39 0.53
CA GLY A 123 -0.53 16.79 -0.70
C GLY A 123 0.24 15.51 -0.44
N TYR A 124 0.93 15.03 -1.46
CA TYR A 124 1.76 13.83 -1.39
C TYR A 124 2.95 13.93 -2.35
N VAL A 125 3.91 13.05 -2.15
CA VAL A 125 5.09 12.89 -3.02
C VAL A 125 5.22 11.44 -3.40
N LEU A 126 5.13 11.14 -4.69
CA LEU A 126 5.45 9.82 -5.19
C LEU A 126 6.97 9.61 -5.15
N ARG A 127 7.42 8.50 -4.59
CA ARG A 127 8.83 8.09 -4.64
C ARG A 127 9.31 8.00 -6.10
N GLN A 128 8.47 7.41 -6.94
CA GLN A 128 8.60 7.43 -8.40
C GLN A 128 7.29 6.98 -9.06
N ARG A 129 7.06 7.41 -10.30
CA ARG A 129 5.93 6.90 -11.11
C ARG A 129 6.13 5.42 -11.38
N ASN A 130 5.03 4.64 -11.39
CA ASN A 130 5.06 3.18 -11.54
C ASN A 130 6.02 2.51 -10.56
N GLY A 131 5.98 2.94 -9.29
CA GLY A 131 6.96 2.63 -8.28
C GLY A 131 7.18 1.14 -8.06
N LYS A 132 6.11 0.34 -8.06
CA LYS A 132 6.16 -1.11 -7.89
C LYS A 132 6.89 -1.79 -9.05
N GLU A 133 6.50 -1.51 -10.28
CA GLU A 133 7.15 -2.07 -11.49
C GLU A 133 8.63 -1.67 -11.56
N ARG A 134 8.93 -0.39 -11.39
CA ARG A 134 10.31 0.11 -11.45
C ARG A 134 11.21 -0.47 -10.36
N ALA A 135 10.67 -0.71 -9.17
CA ALA A 135 11.41 -1.38 -8.10
C ALA A 135 11.80 -2.80 -8.51
N VAL A 136 10.85 -3.59 -9.06
CA VAL A 136 11.13 -4.94 -9.57
C VAL A 136 12.16 -4.91 -10.68
N ARG A 137 12.02 -4.04 -11.68
CA ARG A 137 13.00 -3.90 -12.79
C ARG A 137 14.39 -3.50 -12.28
N GLY A 138 14.46 -2.58 -11.30
CA GLY A 138 15.71 -2.17 -10.67
C GLY A 138 16.40 -3.33 -9.94
N LEU A 139 15.65 -4.12 -9.17
CA LEU A 139 16.19 -5.31 -8.50
C LEU A 139 16.72 -6.34 -9.51
N LYS A 140 16.00 -6.55 -10.63
CA LYS A 140 16.45 -7.44 -11.71
C LYS A 140 17.70 -6.91 -12.42
N SER A 141 17.83 -5.61 -12.62
CA SER A 141 19.04 -5.02 -13.22
C SER A 141 20.28 -5.17 -12.33
N LEU A 142 20.09 -5.36 -11.02
CA LEU A 142 21.14 -5.71 -10.07
C LEU A 142 21.45 -7.22 -10.04
N GLY A 143 20.88 -8.02 -10.94
CA GLY A 143 21.11 -9.46 -11.04
C GLY A 143 20.23 -10.33 -10.11
N PHE A 144 19.27 -9.74 -9.38
CA PHE A 144 18.38 -10.53 -8.54
C PHE A 144 17.24 -11.16 -9.34
N ARG A 145 16.93 -12.41 -9.01
CA ARG A 145 15.65 -13.01 -9.41
C ARG A 145 14.55 -12.53 -8.46
N VAL A 146 13.40 -12.14 -9.02
CA VAL A 146 12.30 -11.53 -8.28
C VAL A 146 11.01 -12.34 -8.44
N ILE A 147 10.39 -12.69 -7.31
CA ILE A 147 9.00 -13.13 -7.24
C ILE A 147 8.18 -11.94 -6.75
N ALA A 148 7.02 -11.67 -7.35
CA ALA A 148 6.13 -10.61 -6.90
C ALA A 148 4.73 -11.14 -6.60
N ALA A 149 4.08 -10.61 -5.56
CA ALA A 149 2.68 -10.91 -5.26
C ALA A 149 1.89 -9.63 -4.95
N GLY A 150 0.65 -9.58 -5.46
CA GLY A 150 -0.29 -8.47 -5.29
C GLY A 150 -1.71 -8.96 -5.48
N ASP A 151 -2.72 -8.11 -5.19
CA ASP A 151 -4.13 -8.51 -5.20
C ASP A 151 -4.98 -7.73 -6.22
N SER A 152 -4.46 -6.66 -6.81
CA SER A 152 -5.28 -5.69 -7.54
C SER A 152 -4.70 -5.28 -8.91
N TYR A 153 -5.45 -4.47 -9.66
CA TYR A 153 -5.05 -4.02 -11.00
C TYR A 153 -3.75 -3.21 -11.03
N ASN A 154 -3.50 -2.41 -9.99
CA ASN A 154 -2.26 -1.62 -9.89
C ASN A 154 -1.00 -2.49 -9.68
N ASP A 155 -1.17 -3.79 -9.37
CA ASP A 155 -0.05 -4.73 -9.24
C ASP A 155 0.32 -5.41 -10.57
N VAL A 156 -0.55 -5.38 -11.57
CA VAL A 156 -0.35 -6.11 -12.84
C VAL A 156 1.01 -5.83 -13.46
N THR A 157 1.43 -4.57 -13.51
CA THR A 157 2.71 -4.18 -14.11
C THR A 157 3.90 -4.70 -13.29
N MET A 158 3.78 -4.67 -11.96
CA MET A 158 4.75 -5.28 -11.03
C MET A 158 4.87 -6.79 -11.25
N LEU A 159 3.72 -7.48 -11.30
CA LEU A 159 3.67 -8.94 -11.48
C LEU A 159 4.26 -9.36 -12.83
N LYS A 160 3.95 -8.63 -13.91
CA LYS A 160 4.52 -8.86 -15.25
C LYS A 160 6.02 -8.59 -15.33
N ALA A 161 6.55 -7.65 -14.56
CA ALA A 161 7.97 -7.32 -14.53
C ALA A 161 8.81 -8.36 -13.77
N ALA A 162 8.21 -9.10 -12.84
CA ALA A 162 8.87 -10.12 -12.04
C ALA A 162 9.20 -11.40 -12.85
N ASP A 163 10.12 -12.23 -12.37
CA ASP A 163 10.38 -13.55 -12.95
C ASP A 163 9.23 -14.51 -12.67
N ARG A 164 8.50 -14.30 -11.57
CA ARG A 164 7.23 -14.95 -11.25
C ARG A 164 6.29 -13.95 -10.57
N GLY A 165 5.14 -13.71 -11.20
CA GLY A 165 4.04 -12.93 -10.63
C GLY A 165 2.97 -13.86 -10.07
N VAL A 166 2.44 -13.53 -8.90
CA VAL A 166 1.38 -14.29 -8.22
C VAL A 166 0.26 -13.34 -7.82
N PHE A 167 -0.96 -13.61 -8.24
CA PHE A 167 -2.12 -12.92 -7.69
C PHE A 167 -2.58 -13.57 -6.38
N PHE A 168 -2.79 -12.74 -5.38
CA PHE A 168 -3.36 -13.14 -4.10
C PHE A 168 -4.82 -12.67 -4.01
N ARG A 169 -5.77 -13.61 -4.08
CA ARG A 169 -7.23 -13.31 -4.02
C ARG A 169 -7.66 -12.18 -4.95
N PRO A 170 -7.33 -12.23 -6.25
CA PRO A 170 -7.65 -11.16 -7.17
C PRO A 170 -9.17 -11.02 -7.32
N PRO A 171 -9.66 -9.81 -7.67
CA PRO A 171 -11.04 -9.66 -8.09
C PRO A 171 -11.37 -10.53 -9.30
N SER A 172 -12.59 -11.06 -9.37
CA SER A 172 -13.05 -12.00 -10.41
C SER A 172 -12.87 -11.53 -11.86
N ARG A 173 -12.63 -10.24 -12.08
CA ARG A 173 -12.41 -9.65 -13.41
C ARG A 173 -10.94 -9.62 -13.85
N ILE A 174 -10.00 -10.07 -13.02
CA ILE A 174 -8.55 -10.10 -13.35
C ILE A 174 -8.12 -11.50 -13.82
N THR A 175 -8.92 -12.50 -13.62
CA THR A 175 -8.68 -13.89 -14.05
C THR A 175 -9.05 -14.12 -15.50
#